data_9627f1e603c742fd0c82ca46369369f2
#
_entry.id   9627f1e603c742fd0c82ca46369369f2
#
_cell.length_a   1.000
_cell.length_b   1.000
_cell.length_c   1.000
_cell.angle_alpha   90.00
_cell.angle_beta   90.00
_cell.angle_gamma   90.00
#
_symmetry.space_group_name_H-M   'P 1'
#
loop_
_entity.id
_entity.type
_entity.pdbx_description
1 polymer ?
#
loop_
_entity_poly.entity_id
_entity_poly.type
_entity_poly.pdbx_seq_one_letter_code
_entity_poly.pdbx_strand_id
1 'polypeptide(L)'
;MEVKWRLFDLFIHDLTGPLSIASTSTDSLLYKVDQYGPLTDRQKHILDRVSRNIRKAKSLTQEIIEILRSEEGVFEREYFSVEETLVESLLDVLEMSIPNAIERLSQRENPEAFRNDLKDHGIFVEITGKYCKSPFCHDQRKIRQILRNLMSNAMKYRRQRMAVKISGETDLLISVEDDGIGIPLEHQSAIFERFVRLNNEKRAYLPGLGLGLTGVKALVEATGGEITLESQEGVGTRFMARIPPIRSYKTKRRGVMTKSILDGKRILAVDDEPDVLKILEEEILEICPDCKLDKATAYETAAKKLELTNYDVVILDIMGVRGFDLLGLAVKKKLRVAMLTAHALSPEALKKSVELGARAYLPKEKLGEVVPFLEDVLTYEYGPGWKRLYEKLKDFFDSKFESDWEKKTGLNWQEWTKLRTPIK
;
A
#
# COMPACT_ATOMS: atom_id res chain seq x y z
N MET A 1 13.63 25.73 -2.92
CA MET A 1 12.76 24.68 -2.38
C MET A 1 13.55 23.62 -1.59
N GLU A 2 14.68 23.10 -2.07
CA GLU A 2 15.52 22.09 -1.38
C GLU A 2 15.99 22.45 0.04
N VAL A 3 16.34 23.74 0.30
CA VAL A 3 16.82 24.18 1.64
C VAL A 3 15.72 24.08 2.71
N LYS A 4 14.46 24.32 2.34
CA LYS A 4 13.32 24.27 3.26
C LYS A 4 13.06 22.84 3.73
N TRP A 5 13.23 21.86 2.86
CA TRP A 5 12.99 20.43 3.14
C TRP A 5 14.11 19.81 3.97
N ARG A 6 15.37 20.12 3.72
CA ARG A 6 16.48 19.69 4.56
C ARG A 6 16.35 20.16 6.01
N LEU A 7 15.82 21.36 6.22
CA LEU A 7 15.55 21.87 7.56
C LEU A 7 14.40 21.12 8.23
N PHE A 8 13.37 20.71 7.48
CA PHE A 8 12.25 19.94 7.99
C PHE A 8 12.65 18.50 8.32
N ASP A 9 13.40 17.82 7.46
CA ASP A 9 13.90 16.46 7.72
C ASP A 9 14.80 16.44 8.97
N LEU A 10 15.64 17.44 9.15
CA LEU A 10 16.46 17.61 10.34
C LEU A 10 15.59 17.82 11.58
N PHE A 11 14.58 18.71 11.50
CA PHE A 11 13.67 19.00 12.60
C PHE A 11 12.82 17.77 13.00
N ILE A 12 12.40 16.99 12.03
CA ILE A 12 11.66 15.73 12.24
C ILE A 12 12.54 14.71 12.94
N HIS A 13 13.77 14.51 12.45
CA HIS A 13 14.76 13.61 13.06
C HIS A 13 15.01 14.01 14.51
N ASP A 14 15.20 15.31 14.76
CA ASP A 14 15.50 15.86 16.09
C ASP A 14 14.33 15.77 17.06
N LEU A 15 13.07 15.71 16.58
CA LEU A 15 11.88 15.46 17.41
C LEU A 15 11.62 13.97 17.63
N THR A 16 11.81 13.15 16.60
CA THR A 16 11.45 11.73 16.66
C THR A 16 12.41 10.94 17.55
N GLY A 17 13.69 11.29 17.54
CA GLY A 17 14.72 10.68 18.38
C GLY A 17 14.40 10.78 19.88
N PRO A 18 14.30 11.98 20.44
CA PRO A 18 13.96 12.19 21.87
C PRO A 18 12.63 11.55 22.28
N LEU A 19 11.59 11.64 21.44
CA LEU A 19 10.29 11.01 21.72
C LEU A 19 10.39 9.49 21.74
N SER A 20 11.24 8.90 20.92
CA SER A 20 11.45 7.45 20.88
C SER A 20 12.21 6.98 22.14
N ILE A 21 13.25 7.71 22.55
CA ILE A 21 13.98 7.43 23.78
C ILE A 21 13.04 7.55 25.00
N ALA A 22 12.25 8.62 25.06
CA ALA A 22 11.30 8.84 26.16
C ALA A 22 10.24 7.72 26.22
N SER A 23 9.73 7.25 25.06
CA SER A 23 8.80 6.13 24.99
C SER A 23 9.43 4.85 25.53
N THR A 24 10.60 4.48 24.98
CA THR A 24 11.29 3.23 25.36
C THR A 24 11.67 3.23 26.84
N SER A 25 12.11 4.39 27.39
CA SER A 25 12.44 4.52 28.81
C SER A 25 11.20 4.39 29.69
N THR A 26 10.09 5.03 29.31
CA THR A 26 8.83 4.94 30.06
C THR A 26 8.26 3.52 30.02
N ASP A 27 8.26 2.87 28.85
CA ASP A 27 7.79 1.50 28.68
C ASP A 27 8.70 0.51 29.43
N SER A 28 10.00 0.74 29.46
CA SER A 28 10.93 -0.08 30.27
C SER A 28 10.62 0.01 31.75
N LEU A 29 10.34 1.18 32.29
CA LEU A 29 9.94 1.36 33.68
C LEU A 29 8.58 0.71 34.01
N LEU A 30 7.62 0.76 33.07
CA LEU A 30 6.28 0.19 33.24
C LEU A 30 6.27 -1.35 33.20
N TYR A 31 7.08 -1.96 32.33
CA TYR A 31 6.93 -3.38 32.00
C TYR A 31 8.10 -4.27 32.43
N LYS A 32 9.29 -3.71 32.72
CA LYS A 32 10.46 -4.50 33.14
C LYS A 32 10.61 -4.50 34.67
N VAL A 33 9.63 -5.05 35.35
CA VAL A 33 9.57 -5.12 36.84
C VAL A 33 10.79 -5.82 37.43
N ASP A 34 11.31 -6.86 36.76
CA ASP A 34 12.50 -7.61 37.23
C ASP A 34 13.78 -6.75 37.22
N GLN A 35 13.82 -5.73 36.37
CA GLN A 35 15.01 -4.87 36.23
C GLN A 35 14.93 -3.62 37.13
N TYR A 36 13.75 -3.04 37.31
CA TYR A 36 13.55 -1.74 37.95
C TYR A 36 12.78 -1.82 39.26
N GLY A 37 12.28 -3.01 39.61
CA GLY A 37 11.47 -3.26 40.79
C GLY A 37 9.99 -2.88 40.61
N PRO A 38 9.14 -3.24 41.58
CA PRO A 38 7.70 -2.97 41.52
C PRO A 38 7.41 -1.48 41.68
N LEU A 39 6.52 -0.96 40.84
CA LEU A 39 6.02 0.40 40.93
C LEU A 39 4.85 0.49 41.90
N THR A 40 4.78 1.58 42.68
CA THR A 40 3.56 1.92 43.41
C THR A 40 2.45 2.32 42.43
N ASP A 41 1.19 2.17 42.81
CA ASP A 41 0.04 2.56 42.00
C ASP A 41 0.11 4.01 41.50
N ARG A 42 0.59 4.91 42.39
CA ARG A 42 0.79 6.32 42.05
C ARG A 42 1.85 6.53 40.98
N GLN A 43 2.97 5.81 41.05
CA GLN A 43 4.04 5.88 40.06
C GLN A 43 3.57 5.31 38.72
N LYS A 44 2.88 4.16 38.75
CA LYS A 44 2.30 3.55 37.55
C LYS A 44 1.33 4.51 36.87
N HIS A 45 0.42 5.13 37.61
CA HIS A 45 -0.53 6.10 37.06
C HIS A 45 0.15 7.33 36.42
N ILE A 46 1.26 7.82 37.03
CA ILE A 46 2.05 8.92 36.44
C ILE A 46 2.72 8.47 35.14
N LEU A 47 3.40 7.31 35.15
CA LEU A 47 4.09 6.78 33.95
C LEU A 47 3.12 6.47 32.83
N ASP A 48 1.94 5.90 33.11
CA ASP A 48 0.88 5.69 32.11
C ASP A 48 0.42 7.02 31.49
N ARG A 49 0.32 8.08 32.29
CA ARG A 49 0.00 9.42 31.77
C ARG A 49 1.11 9.96 30.90
N VAL A 50 2.38 9.77 31.28
CA VAL A 50 3.55 10.18 30.49
C VAL A 50 3.58 9.40 29.17
N SER A 51 3.42 8.07 29.19
CA SER A 51 3.39 7.21 28.03
C SER A 51 2.29 7.61 27.04
N ARG A 52 1.08 7.88 27.53
CA ARG A 52 -0.01 8.41 26.69
C ARG A 52 0.34 9.75 26.02
N ASN A 53 1.00 10.67 26.73
CA ASN A 53 1.39 11.96 26.15
C ASN A 53 2.53 11.82 25.13
N ILE A 54 3.49 10.93 25.35
CA ILE A 54 4.56 10.63 24.38
C ILE A 54 3.97 10.04 23.12
N ARG A 55 3.07 9.04 23.21
CA ARG A 55 2.37 8.46 22.05
C ARG A 55 1.58 9.52 21.28
N LYS A 56 0.91 10.42 22.00
CA LYS A 56 0.21 11.55 21.40
C LYS A 56 1.16 12.49 20.64
N ALA A 57 2.30 12.85 21.24
CA ALA A 57 3.31 13.70 20.60
C ALA A 57 3.90 13.02 19.36
N LYS A 58 4.20 11.71 19.40
CA LYS A 58 4.63 10.93 18.23
C LYS A 58 3.59 10.96 17.10
N SER A 59 2.31 10.71 17.43
CA SER A 59 1.22 10.76 16.45
C SER A 59 1.13 12.14 15.78
N LEU A 60 1.22 13.20 16.54
CA LEU A 60 1.18 14.58 16.04
C LEU A 60 2.37 14.90 15.13
N THR A 61 3.57 14.46 15.51
CA THR A 61 4.77 14.61 14.67
C THR A 61 4.60 13.86 13.36
N GLN A 62 4.07 12.64 13.41
CA GLN A 62 3.80 11.83 12.22
C GLN A 62 2.76 12.49 11.30
N GLU A 63 1.66 13.02 11.85
CA GLU A 63 0.65 13.75 11.08
C GLU A 63 1.25 14.97 10.35
N ILE A 64 2.15 15.71 10.99
CA ILE A 64 2.84 16.86 10.36
C ILE A 64 3.74 16.39 9.22
N ILE A 65 4.52 15.32 9.43
CA ILE A 65 5.39 14.71 8.41
C ILE A 65 4.57 14.32 7.17
N GLU A 66 3.45 13.65 7.41
CA GLU A 66 2.58 13.14 6.35
C GLU A 66 1.96 14.26 5.51
N ILE A 67 1.56 15.36 6.16
CA ILE A 67 1.05 16.55 5.46
C ILE A 67 2.14 17.19 4.59
N LEU A 68 3.33 17.34 5.14
CA LEU A 68 4.45 17.93 4.40
C LEU A 68 4.85 17.07 3.19
N ARG A 69 4.92 15.76 3.34
CA ARG A 69 5.20 14.82 2.25
C ARG A 69 4.07 14.76 1.21
N SER A 70 2.82 14.99 1.61
CA SER A 70 1.70 15.01 0.66
C SER A 70 1.74 16.22 -0.28
N GLU A 71 2.33 17.34 0.15
CA GLU A 71 2.52 18.53 -0.69
C GLU A 71 3.57 18.32 -1.80
N GLU A 72 4.42 17.31 -1.70
CA GLU A 72 5.41 16.97 -2.75
C GLU A 72 4.82 16.28 -3.98
N GLY A 73 3.60 15.77 -3.89
CA GLY A 73 2.93 15.06 -4.99
C GLY A 73 3.67 13.78 -5.43
N VAL A 74 4.57 13.27 -4.60
CA VAL A 74 5.26 12.01 -4.85
C VAL A 74 4.39 10.88 -4.30
N PHE A 75 3.81 10.11 -5.22
CA PHE A 75 3.02 8.93 -4.90
C PHE A 75 3.76 7.69 -5.38
N GLU A 76 3.80 6.67 -4.54
CA GLU A 76 4.23 5.34 -4.97
C GLU A 76 3.07 4.67 -5.70
N ARG A 77 3.34 4.21 -6.91
CA ARG A 77 2.34 3.53 -7.73
C ARG A 77 2.41 2.03 -7.49
N GLU A 78 1.37 1.48 -6.92
CA GLU A 78 1.25 0.05 -6.63
C GLU A 78 -0.18 -0.42 -6.82
N TYR A 79 -0.36 -1.72 -7.06
CA TYR A 79 -1.67 -2.37 -7.11
C TYR A 79 -1.93 -3.11 -5.81
N PHE A 80 -3.04 -2.81 -5.15
CA PHE A 80 -3.38 -3.39 -3.85
C PHE A 80 -4.87 -3.69 -3.71
N SER A 81 -5.21 -4.60 -2.80
CA SER A 81 -6.58 -4.90 -2.41
C SER A 81 -7.16 -3.77 -1.56
N VAL A 82 -8.26 -3.20 -2.03
CA VAL A 82 -8.97 -2.15 -1.27
C VAL A 82 -9.64 -2.74 -0.03
N GLU A 83 -10.11 -3.99 -0.09
CA GLU A 83 -10.72 -4.69 1.05
C GLU A 83 -9.69 -4.91 2.17
N GLU A 84 -8.50 -5.42 1.85
CA GLU A 84 -7.43 -5.62 2.82
C GLU A 84 -7.00 -4.29 3.45
N THR A 85 -6.81 -3.25 2.63
CA THR A 85 -6.43 -1.91 3.10
C THR A 85 -7.49 -1.32 4.02
N LEU A 86 -8.78 -1.55 3.74
CA LEU A 86 -9.87 -1.11 4.61
C LEU A 86 -9.88 -1.87 5.94
N VAL A 87 -9.72 -3.20 5.92
CA VAL A 87 -9.66 -4.03 7.13
C VAL A 87 -8.50 -3.61 8.02
N GLU A 88 -7.30 -3.45 7.48
CA GLU A 88 -6.13 -2.96 8.22
C GLU A 88 -6.37 -1.57 8.83
N SER A 89 -6.96 -0.66 8.04
CA SER A 89 -7.28 0.69 8.50
C SER A 89 -8.33 0.70 9.62
N LEU A 90 -9.31 -0.21 9.55
CA LEU A 90 -10.32 -0.40 10.60
C LEU A 90 -9.68 -0.93 11.89
N LEU A 91 -8.82 -1.95 11.79
CA LEU A 91 -8.11 -2.50 12.94
C LEU A 91 -7.28 -1.43 13.63
N ASP A 92 -6.53 -0.60 12.89
CA ASP A 92 -5.77 0.52 13.44
C ASP A 92 -6.66 1.51 14.23
N VAL A 93 -7.83 1.86 13.69
CA VAL A 93 -8.76 2.81 14.34
C VAL A 93 -9.44 2.19 15.57
N LEU A 94 -9.76 0.90 15.52
CA LEU A 94 -10.38 0.17 16.62
C LEU A 94 -9.40 -0.03 17.77
N GLU A 95 -8.12 -0.29 17.48
CA GLU A 95 -7.08 -0.40 18.51
C GLU A 95 -6.98 0.85 19.39
N MET A 96 -7.11 2.00 18.76
CA MET A 96 -7.09 3.27 19.48
C MET A 96 -8.39 3.57 20.23
N SER A 97 -9.52 3.04 19.76
CA SER A 97 -10.87 3.41 20.25
C SER A 97 -11.49 2.37 21.16
N ILE A 98 -11.24 1.08 20.94
CA ILE A 98 -11.85 -0.05 21.66
C ILE A 98 -10.80 -1.18 21.81
N PRO A 99 -9.75 -1.02 22.65
CA PRO A 99 -8.63 -1.98 22.73
C PRO A 99 -9.06 -3.43 23.03
N ASN A 100 -10.11 -3.63 23.84
CA ASN A 100 -10.59 -4.96 24.24
C ASN A 100 -11.38 -5.71 23.13
N ALA A 101 -11.73 -5.03 22.04
CA ALA A 101 -12.43 -5.66 20.92
C ALA A 101 -11.46 -6.33 19.93
N ILE A 102 -10.22 -5.85 19.86
CA ILE A 102 -9.23 -6.31 18.86
C ILE A 102 -8.79 -7.74 19.08
N GLU A 103 -8.55 -8.18 20.32
CA GLU A 103 -8.19 -9.57 20.59
C GLU A 103 -9.22 -10.56 20.05
N ARG A 104 -10.50 -10.16 20.02
CA ARG A 104 -11.58 -10.98 19.46
C ARG A 104 -11.70 -10.86 17.93
N LEU A 105 -11.45 -9.65 17.40
CA LEU A 105 -11.57 -9.35 15.96
C LEU A 105 -10.40 -9.90 15.14
N SER A 106 -9.18 -9.80 15.65
CA SER A 106 -7.96 -10.25 14.95
C SER A 106 -7.80 -11.78 14.87
N GLN A 107 -8.49 -12.55 15.73
CA GLN A 107 -8.44 -14.02 15.74
C GLN A 107 -9.47 -14.68 14.83
N ARG A 108 -10.29 -13.90 14.10
CA ARG A 108 -11.36 -14.47 13.28
C ARG A 108 -10.92 -14.67 11.83
N GLU A 109 -10.76 -15.92 11.44
CA GLU A 109 -10.49 -16.35 10.05
C GLU A 109 -11.70 -16.17 9.11
N ASN A 110 -12.92 -15.94 9.66
CA ASN A 110 -14.15 -15.85 8.86
C ASN A 110 -14.58 -14.37 8.67
N PRO A 111 -14.62 -13.88 7.41
CA PRO A 111 -15.04 -12.49 7.10
C PRO A 111 -16.46 -12.13 7.54
N GLU A 112 -17.40 -13.08 7.53
CA GLU A 112 -18.78 -12.82 7.99
C GLU A 112 -18.86 -12.62 9.50
N ALA A 113 -18.11 -13.41 10.27
CA ALA A 113 -18.03 -13.25 11.72
C ALA A 113 -17.40 -11.88 12.08
N PHE A 114 -16.36 -11.47 11.39
CA PHE A 114 -15.75 -10.15 11.54
C PHE A 114 -16.75 -9.03 11.28
N ARG A 115 -17.51 -9.10 10.18
CA ARG A 115 -18.54 -8.10 9.85
C ARG A 115 -19.68 -8.05 10.87
N ASN A 116 -20.07 -9.18 11.45
CA ASN A 116 -21.10 -9.21 12.47
C ASN A 116 -20.61 -8.59 13.78
N ASP A 117 -19.41 -8.87 14.21
CA ASP A 117 -18.81 -8.24 15.39
C ASP A 117 -18.67 -6.71 15.22
N LEU A 118 -18.35 -6.24 14.01
CA LEU A 118 -18.35 -4.79 13.72
C LEU A 118 -19.73 -4.17 13.88
N LYS A 119 -20.81 -4.87 13.45
CA LYS A 119 -22.20 -4.40 13.60
C LYS A 119 -22.62 -4.29 15.06
N ASP A 120 -22.17 -5.22 15.92
CA ASP A 120 -22.43 -5.17 17.35
C ASP A 120 -21.80 -3.92 18.01
N HIS A 121 -20.74 -3.38 17.40
CA HIS A 121 -20.12 -2.12 17.81
C HIS A 121 -20.67 -0.90 17.03
N GLY A 122 -21.76 -1.06 16.27
CA GLY A 122 -22.38 0.01 15.47
C GLY A 122 -21.54 0.42 14.25
N ILE A 123 -20.69 -0.47 13.73
CA ILE A 123 -19.83 -0.23 12.58
C ILE A 123 -20.34 -1.05 11.39
N PHE A 124 -20.69 -0.35 10.31
CA PHE A 124 -21.24 -0.94 9.08
C PHE A 124 -20.26 -0.75 7.95
N VAL A 125 -19.87 -1.82 7.28
CA VAL A 125 -18.92 -1.81 6.17
C VAL A 125 -19.55 -2.41 4.93
N GLU A 126 -19.48 -1.69 3.82
CA GLU A 126 -19.96 -2.13 2.51
C GLU A 126 -18.88 -1.85 1.45
N ILE A 127 -18.54 -2.85 0.64
CA ILE A 127 -17.67 -2.71 -0.53
C ILE A 127 -18.44 -3.21 -1.74
N THR A 128 -18.57 -2.35 -2.77
CA THR A 128 -19.31 -2.64 -4.01
C THR A 128 -18.52 -2.14 -5.22
N GLY A 129 -18.96 -2.52 -6.43
CA GLY A 129 -18.33 -2.11 -7.68
C GLY A 129 -17.06 -2.91 -7.99
N LYS A 130 -16.26 -2.38 -8.92
CA LYS A 130 -15.08 -3.06 -9.47
C LYS A 130 -14.08 -3.46 -8.39
N TYR A 131 -13.81 -2.58 -7.44
CA TYR A 131 -12.72 -2.74 -6.47
C TYR A 131 -13.03 -3.66 -5.29
N CYS A 132 -14.19 -4.33 -5.28
CA CYS A 132 -14.42 -5.45 -4.37
C CYS A 132 -13.70 -6.73 -4.79
N LYS A 133 -13.23 -6.83 -6.04
CA LYS A 133 -12.54 -8.01 -6.60
C LYS A 133 -11.25 -7.65 -7.33
N SER A 134 -11.17 -6.45 -7.92
CA SER A 134 -10.01 -6.01 -8.69
C SER A 134 -9.13 -5.09 -7.86
N PRO A 135 -7.79 -5.18 -7.96
CA PRO A 135 -6.90 -4.29 -7.24
C PRO A 135 -7.04 -2.84 -7.74
N PHE A 136 -6.77 -1.89 -6.86
CA PHE A 136 -6.74 -0.47 -7.17
C PHE A 136 -5.31 0.01 -7.36
N CYS A 137 -5.06 0.81 -8.38
CA CYS A 137 -3.74 1.36 -8.68
C CYS A 137 -3.56 2.73 -8.02
N HIS A 138 -2.85 2.79 -6.91
CA HIS A 138 -2.55 4.02 -6.18
C HIS A 138 -1.42 3.79 -5.16
N ASP A 139 -1.09 4.78 -4.35
CA ASP A 139 -0.24 4.63 -3.16
C ASP A 139 -1.10 4.10 -1.99
N GLN A 140 -0.94 2.82 -1.63
CA GLN A 140 -1.71 2.15 -0.58
C GLN A 140 -1.61 2.89 0.75
N ARG A 141 -0.41 3.38 1.10
CA ARG A 141 -0.19 4.09 2.37
C ARG A 141 -1.02 5.37 2.45
N LYS A 142 -1.17 6.08 1.33
CA LYS A 142 -1.98 7.29 1.25
C LYS A 142 -3.48 7.00 1.32
N ILE A 143 -3.93 5.93 0.68
CA ILE A 143 -5.33 5.47 0.82
C ILE A 143 -5.62 5.04 2.26
N ARG A 144 -4.72 4.27 2.88
CA ARG A 144 -4.80 3.91 4.30
C ARG A 144 -4.89 5.13 5.21
N GLN A 145 -4.08 6.16 4.95
CA GLN A 145 -4.10 7.42 5.69
C GLN A 145 -5.46 8.14 5.56
N ILE A 146 -6.02 8.23 4.35
CA ILE A 146 -7.34 8.83 4.11
C ILE A 146 -8.42 8.08 4.91
N LEU A 147 -8.47 6.73 4.78
CA LEU A 147 -9.41 5.88 5.49
C LEU A 147 -9.31 6.06 7.01
N ARG A 148 -8.10 5.98 7.57
CA ARG A 148 -7.87 6.15 9.01
C ARG A 148 -8.34 7.50 9.52
N ASN A 149 -8.04 8.58 8.82
CA ASN A 149 -8.42 9.92 9.24
C ASN A 149 -9.94 10.11 9.22
N LEU A 150 -10.61 9.65 8.17
CA LEU A 150 -12.08 9.76 8.07
C LEU A 150 -12.76 8.87 9.11
N MET A 151 -12.36 7.62 9.24
CA MET A 151 -12.94 6.68 10.22
C MET A 151 -12.64 7.09 11.67
N SER A 152 -11.43 7.58 11.97
CA SER A 152 -11.10 8.08 13.31
C SER A 152 -11.97 9.28 13.71
N ASN A 153 -12.26 10.18 12.76
CA ASN A 153 -13.19 11.28 13.00
C ASN A 153 -14.61 10.75 13.26
N ALA A 154 -15.13 9.86 12.42
CA ALA A 154 -16.44 9.27 12.62
C ALA A 154 -16.54 8.54 13.98
N MET A 155 -15.55 7.72 14.35
CA MET A 155 -15.50 7.05 15.65
C MET A 155 -15.49 8.02 16.83
N LYS A 156 -14.82 9.15 16.68
CA LYS A 156 -14.68 10.18 17.72
C LYS A 156 -15.96 10.96 17.93
N TYR A 157 -16.71 11.23 16.87
CA TYR A 157 -17.88 12.13 16.93
C TYR A 157 -19.23 11.44 16.88
N ARG A 158 -19.29 10.14 16.47
CA ARG A 158 -20.53 9.36 16.44
C ARG A 158 -21.22 9.27 17.80
N ARG A 159 -22.51 9.03 17.78
CA ARG A 159 -23.28 8.61 18.96
C ARG A 159 -23.22 7.09 19.10
N GLN A 160 -23.64 6.36 18.08
CA GLN A 160 -23.68 4.89 18.07
C GLN A 160 -23.21 4.30 16.74
N ARG A 161 -23.45 4.99 15.61
CA ARG A 161 -23.25 4.41 14.27
C ARG A 161 -22.13 5.08 13.50
N MET A 162 -21.31 4.24 12.85
CA MET A 162 -20.40 4.61 11.76
C MET A 162 -20.67 3.70 10.56
N ALA A 163 -20.78 4.24 9.36
CA ALA A 163 -20.90 3.48 8.13
C ALA A 163 -19.75 3.84 7.18
N VAL A 164 -19.06 2.84 6.66
CA VAL A 164 -18.02 2.98 5.66
C VAL A 164 -18.48 2.28 4.39
N LYS A 165 -18.56 3.02 3.30
CA LYS A 165 -18.91 2.47 1.99
C LYS A 165 -17.81 2.77 1.00
N ILE A 166 -17.33 1.72 0.34
CA ILE A 166 -16.40 1.82 -0.77
C ILE A 166 -17.08 1.32 -2.04
N SER A 167 -16.91 2.07 -3.13
CA SER A 167 -17.51 1.74 -4.42
C SER A 167 -16.67 2.35 -5.57
N GLY A 168 -17.12 2.14 -6.80
CA GLY A 168 -16.55 2.78 -7.98
C GLY A 168 -16.22 1.78 -9.09
N GLU A 169 -16.20 2.27 -10.33
CA GLU A 169 -15.85 1.51 -11.52
C GLU A 169 -14.53 1.99 -12.15
N THR A 170 -14.31 3.31 -12.15
CA THR A 170 -13.07 3.96 -12.63
C THR A 170 -12.31 4.60 -11.49
N ASP A 171 -12.98 5.45 -10.73
CA ASP A 171 -12.42 6.12 -9.57
C ASP A 171 -12.83 5.36 -8.31
N LEU A 172 -11.98 5.37 -7.30
CA LEU A 172 -12.31 4.83 -5.98
C LEU A 172 -13.18 5.86 -5.25
N LEU A 173 -14.36 5.45 -4.83
CA LEU A 173 -15.29 6.26 -4.06
C LEU A 173 -15.33 5.76 -2.61
N ILE A 174 -14.89 6.59 -1.69
CA ILE A 174 -14.90 6.31 -0.25
C ILE A 174 -15.94 7.22 0.40
N SER A 175 -16.88 6.63 1.13
CA SER A 175 -17.86 7.36 1.95
C SER A 175 -17.75 6.90 3.39
N VAL A 176 -17.59 7.84 4.33
CA VAL A 176 -17.59 7.58 5.76
C VAL A 176 -18.65 8.47 6.39
N GLU A 177 -19.61 7.84 7.08
CA GLU A 177 -20.76 8.51 7.68
C GLU A 177 -20.85 8.18 9.18
N ASP A 178 -21.21 9.16 9.99
CA ASP A 178 -21.52 9.01 11.40
C ASP A 178 -22.87 9.66 11.75
N ASP A 179 -23.48 9.17 12.84
CA ASP A 179 -24.72 9.70 13.44
C ASP A 179 -24.45 10.71 14.57
N GLY A 180 -23.33 11.42 14.47
CA GLY A 180 -22.81 12.26 15.52
C GLY A 180 -23.47 13.61 15.69
N ILE A 181 -22.66 14.56 16.17
CA ILE A 181 -23.13 15.92 16.45
C ILE A 181 -23.39 16.75 15.20
N GLY A 182 -22.86 16.32 14.05
CA GLY A 182 -22.89 17.11 12.82
C GLY A 182 -22.03 18.37 12.89
N ILE A 183 -22.01 19.12 11.80
CA ILE A 183 -21.20 20.33 11.62
C ILE A 183 -22.13 21.45 11.17
N PRO A 184 -22.21 22.58 11.93
CA PRO A 184 -22.99 23.75 11.53
C PRO A 184 -22.55 24.27 10.16
N LEU A 185 -23.51 24.74 9.35
CA LEU A 185 -23.27 25.17 7.96
C LEU A 185 -22.15 26.23 7.84
N GLU A 186 -22.11 27.16 8.80
CA GLU A 186 -21.11 28.25 8.88
C GLU A 186 -19.67 27.74 9.08
N HIS A 187 -19.50 26.50 9.57
CA HIS A 187 -18.19 25.92 9.84
C HIS A 187 -17.76 24.87 8.81
N GLN A 188 -18.64 24.45 7.90
CA GLN A 188 -18.35 23.34 6.97
C GLN A 188 -17.21 23.64 5.99
N SER A 189 -17.02 24.88 5.60
CA SER A 189 -15.87 25.26 4.76
C SER A 189 -14.56 25.32 5.55
N ALA A 190 -14.62 25.76 6.80
CA ALA A 190 -13.44 25.97 7.64
C ALA A 190 -12.81 24.67 8.17
N ILE A 191 -13.54 23.56 8.26
CA ILE A 191 -13.02 22.29 8.81
C ILE A 191 -11.87 21.69 7.99
N PHE A 192 -11.71 22.10 6.74
CA PHE A 192 -10.60 21.69 5.87
C PHE A 192 -9.39 22.63 5.96
N GLU A 193 -9.50 23.73 6.73
CA GLU A 193 -8.37 24.63 6.98
C GLU A 193 -7.46 24.07 8.07
N ARG A 194 -6.17 24.46 8.01
CA ARG A 194 -5.16 24.00 8.97
C ARG A 194 -5.45 24.54 10.37
N PHE A 195 -5.34 23.67 11.38
CA PHE A 195 -5.50 24.01 12.80
C PHE A 195 -6.90 24.46 13.21
N VAL A 196 -7.89 24.32 12.32
CA VAL A 196 -9.27 24.63 12.66
C VAL A 196 -9.88 23.49 13.46
N ARG A 197 -10.48 23.87 14.59
CA ARG A 197 -11.26 22.95 15.47
C ARG A 197 -12.54 23.66 15.87
N LEU A 198 -13.63 22.93 15.75
CA LEU A 198 -14.91 23.42 16.29
C LEU A 198 -14.87 23.27 17.81
N ASN A 199 -14.74 24.39 18.54
CA ASN A 199 -14.80 24.42 19.99
C ASN A 199 -16.27 24.22 20.41
N ASN A 200 -16.62 23.00 20.80
CA ASN A 200 -17.86 22.73 21.49
C ASN A 200 -17.54 22.66 22.99
N GLU A 201 -18.08 23.57 23.80
CA GLU A 201 -17.81 23.70 25.24
C GLU A 201 -18.00 22.38 26.02
N LYS A 202 -18.84 21.48 25.50
CA LYS A 202 -19.12 20.17 26.10
C LYS A 202 -18.07 19.08 25.84
N ARG A 203 -17.09 19.29 24.90
CA ARG A 203 -16.07 18.31 24.49
C ARG A 203 -14.67 18.89 24.29
N ALA A 204 -14.29 19.88 25.08
CA ALA A 204 -12.98 20.56 25.05
C ALA A 204 -11.75 19.64 25.18
N TYR A 205 -11.94 18.37 25.54
CA TYR A 205 -10.87 17.40 25.83
C TYR A 205 -10.60 16.37 24.72
N LEU A 206 -11.26 16.45 23.55
CA LEU A 206 -10.99 15.49 22.49
C LEU A 206 -9.64 15.78 21.81
N PRO A 207 -8.70 14.82 21.75
CA PRO A 207 -7.37 15.05 21.21
C PRO A 207 -7.38 15.23 19.68
N GLY A 208 -6.46 16.05 19.13
CA GLY A 208 -6.25 16.27 17.71
C GLY A 208 -5.78 17.69 17.42
N LEU A 209 -4.90 17.88 16.41
CA LEU A 209 -4.37 19.20 16.00
C LEU A 209 -5.24 19.94 14.99
N GLY A 210 -6.33 19.34 14.50
CA GLY A 210 -7.10 19.89 13.36
C GLY A 210 -6.36 19.76 12.03
N LEU A 211 -5.49 18.77 11.89
CA LEU A 211 -4.69 18.53 10.69
C LEU A 211 -5.20 17.35 9.85
N GLY A 212 -5.99 16.44 10.43
CA GLY A 212 -6.43 15.21 9.75
C GLY A 212 -7.24 15.47 8.48
N LEU A 213 -8.26 16.33 8.54
CA LEU A 213 -9.10 16.64 7.37
C LEU A 213 -8.38 17.50 6.35
N THR A 214 -7.52 18.41 6.78
CA THR A 214 -6.64 19.19 5.89
C THR A 214 -5.69 18.26 5.12
N GLY A 215 -5.10 17.28 5.81
CA GLY A 215 -4.25 16.25 5.18
C GLY A 215 -5.02 15.39 4.19
N VAL A 216 -6.24 14.95 4.54
CA VAL A 216 -7.10 14.20 3.61
C VAL A 216 -7.41 15.02 2.36
N LYS A 217 -7.79 16.28 2.51
CA LYS A 217 -8.08 17.16 1.37
C LYS A 217 -6.85 17.32 0.48
N ALA A 218 -5.70 17.63 1.07
CA ALA A 218 -4.45 17.78 0.32
C ALA A 218 -4.06 16.49 -0.45
N LEU A 219 -4.19 15.32 0.17
CA LEU A 219 -3.91 14.03 -0.46
C LEU A 219 -4.86 13.75 -1.64
N VAL A 220 -6.15 13.94 -1.43
CA VAL A 220 -7.17 13.71 -2.46
C VAL A 220 -6.99 14.66 -3.64
N GLU A 221 -6.80 15.96 -3.39
CA GLU A 221 -6.59 16.98 -4.43
C GLU A 221 -5.29 16.76 -5.19
N ALA A 222 -4.21 16.32 -4.52
CA ALA A 222 -2.93 16.03 -5.17
C ALA A 222 -3.01 14.91 -6.22
N THR A 223 -4.01 14.02 -6.12
CA THR A 223 -4.28 12.98 -7.13
C THR A 223 -5.27 13.39 -8.21
N GLY A 224 -5.75 14.63 -8.19
CA GLY A 224 -6.84 15.09 -9.06
C GLY A 224 -8.21 14.58 -8.62
N GLY A 225 -8.32 14.10 -7.39
CA GLY A 225 -9.57 13.69 -6.75
C GLY A 225 -10.33 14.87 -6.13
N GLU A 226 -11.41 14.55 -5.45
CA GLU A 226 -12.28 15.52 -4.79
C GLU A 226 -12.79 14.95 -3.46
N ILE A 227 -12.86 15.79 -2.42
CA ILE A 227 -13.52 15.47 -1.16
C ILE A 227 -14.69 16.40 -0.93
N THR A 228 -15.84 15.83 -0.61
CA THR A 228 -17.08 16.56 -0.30
C THR A 228 -17.60 16.20 1.07
N LEU A 229 -18.46 17.06 1.60
CA LEU A 229 -19.06 16.95 2.92
C LEU A 229 -20.56 17.15 2.83
N GLU A 230 -21.32 16.25 3.46
CA GLU A 230 -22.73 16.42 3.79
C GLU A 230 -22.85 16.33 5.31
N SER A 231 -23.35 17.39 5.96
CA SER A 231 -23.50 17.40 7.41
C SER A 231 -24.65 18.28 7.84
N GLN A 232 -25.35 17.84 8.89
CA GLN A 232 -26.38 18.60 9.56
C GLN A 232 -26.17 18.52 11.06
N GLU A 233 -26.19 19.67 11.73
CA GLU A 233 -26.04 19.73 13.17
C GLU A 233 -27.12 18.90 13.89
N GLY A 234 -26.71 18.09 14.84
CA GLY A 234 -27.58 17.19 15.58
C GLY A 234 -27.97 15.90 14.86
N VAL A 235 -27.64 15.73 13.56
CA VAL A 235 -27.98 14.54 12.77
C VAL A 235 -26.76 13.65 12.53
N GLY A 236 -25.66 14.24 12.02
CA GLY A 236 -24.42 13.51 11.73
C GLY A 236 -23.63 14.13 10.58
N THR A 237 -22.60 13.41 10.14
CA THR A 237 -21.68 13.86 9.10
C THR A 237 -21.36 12.73 8.14
N ARG A 238 -21.33 13.05 6.84
CA ARG A 238 -20.84 12.15 5.77
C ARG A 238 -19.74 12.85 4.99
N PHE A 239 -18.58 12.25 4.97
CA PHE A 239 -17.48 12.62 4.07
C PHE A 239 -17.46 11.68 2.87
N MET A 240 -17.27 12.25 1.67
CA MET A 240 -17.15 11.49 0.42
C MET A 240 -15.88 11.91 -0.30
N ALA A 241 -14.99 10.96 -0.55
CA ALA A 241 -13.76 11.18 -1.31
C ALA A 241 -13.83 10.38 -2.63
N ARG A 242 -13.59 11.06 -3.75
CA ARG A 242 -13.40 10.49 -5.08
C ARG A 242 -11.92 10.52 -5.42
N ILE A 243 -11.31 9.38 -5.64
CA ILE A 243 -9.88 9.23 -5.85
C ILE A 243 -9.66 8.52 -7.20
N PRO A 244 -9.12 9.21 -8.22
CA PRO A 244 -8.79 8.58 -9.48
C PRO A 244 -7.59 7.64 -9.30
N PRO A 245 -7.49 6.54 -10.07
CA PRO A 245 -6.29 5.71 -10.09
C PRO A 245 -5.10 6.52 -10.60
N ILE A 246 -3.92 6.24 -10.05
CA ILE A 246 -2.68 6.82 -10.59
C ILE A 246 -2.41 6.16 -11.94
N ARG A 247 -2.64 6.90 -13.01
CA ARG A 247 -2.31 6.46 -14.37
C ARG A 247 -0.82 6.59 -14.60
N SER A 248 -0.25 5.71 -15.43
CA SER A 248 1.12 5.86 -15.87
C SER A 248 1.30 7.22 -16.53
N TYR A 249 2.06 8.11 -15.89
CA TYR A 249 2.44 9.34 -16.59
C TYR A 249 3.35 8.94 -17.75
N LYS A 250 2.91 9.23 -18.97
CA LYS A 250 3.87 9.39 -20.07
C LYS A 250 4.93 10.34 -19.55
N THR A 251 6.09 9.83 -19.21
CA THR A 251 7.24 10.68 -18.90
C THR A 251 7.48 11.46 -20.19
N LYS A 252 6.96 12.69 -20.26
CA LYS A 252 7.46 13.70 -21.19
C LYS A 252 8.91 13.97 -20.78
N ARG A 253 9.82 13.06 -21.09
CA ARG A 253 11.22 13.41 -21.21
C ARG A 253 11.26 14.39 -22.36
N ARG A 254 11.22 15.70 -22.00
CA ARG A 254 11.49 16.85 -22.86
C ARG A 254 11.47 16.54 -24.37
N GLY A 255 10.26 16.49 -24.98
CA GLY A 255 10.09 16.68 -26.40
C GLY A 255 10.63 15.62 -27.40
N VAL A 256 11.22 14.53 -26.95
CA VAL A 256 11.68 13.43 -27.79
C VAL A 256 10.90 12.19 -27.44
N MET A 257 10.04 11.71 -28.33
CA MET A 257 9.46 10.37 -28.26
C MET A 257 10.59 9.35 -28.49
N THR A 258 11.29 8.96 -27.45
CA THR A 258 12.17 7.77 -27.54
C THR A 258 11.27 6.55 -27.59
N LYS A 259 11.31 5.83 -28.73
CA LYS A 259 10.65 4.52 -28.85
C LYS A 259 11.08 3.63 -27.70
N SER A 260 10.12 2.97 -27.04
CA SER A 260 10.43 1.91 -26.09
C SER A 260 11.10 0.74 -26.81
N ILE A 261 12.02 0.06 -26.14
CA ILE A 261 12.62 -1.18 -26.68
C ILE A 261 11.55 -2.28 -26.84
N LEU A 262 10.39 -2.12 -26.20
CA LEU A 262 9.24 -3.01 -26.33
C LEU A 262 8.43 -2.78 -27.62
N ASP A 263 8.59 -1.64 -28.32
CA ASP A 263 7.81 -1.35 -29.50
C ASP A 263 7.95 -2.44 -30.56
N GLY A 264 6.80 -2.97 -30.99
CA GLY A 264 6.71 -4.07 -31.95
C GLY A 264 7.09 -5.45 -31.40
N LYS A 265 7.41 -5.56 -30.10
CA LYS A 265 7.73 -6.84 -29.45
C LYS A 265 6.47 -7.67 -29.22
N ARG A 266 6.66 -8.99 -29.22
CA ARG A 266 5.61 -9.94 -28.92
C ARG A 266 5.78 -10.52 -27.53
N ILE A 267 4.77 -10.33 -26.69
CA ILE A 267 4.76 -10.68 -25.29
C ILE A 267 3.66 -11.72 -25.05
N LEU A 268 3.96 -12.76 -24.27
CA LEU A 268 2.96 -13.68 -23.73
C LEU A 268 2.83 -13.41 -22.23
N ALA A 269 1.61 -13.12 -21.79
CA ALA A 269 1.28 -13.03 -20.36
C ALA A 269 0.41 -14.21 -19.95
N VAL A 270 0.79 -14.90 -18.87
CA VAL A 270 0.09 -16.07 -18.34
C VAL A 270 -0.20 -15.89 -16.89
N ASP A 271 -1.47 -15.87 -16.52
CA ASP A 271 -1.97 -15.69 -15.16
C ASP A 271 -3.40 -16.26 -15.10
N ASP A 272 -3.78 -17.00 -14.07
CA ASP A 272 -5.13 -17.54 -13.92
C ASP A 272 -6.16 -16.48 -13.55
N GLU A 273 -5.71 -15.30 -13.11
CA GLU A 273 -6.54 -14.14 -12.83
C GLU A 273 -6.71 -13.26 -14.07
N PRO A 274 -7.90 -13.22 -14.72
CA PRO A 274 -8.13 -12.39 -15.91
C PRO A 274 -7.91 -10.89 -15.67
N ASP A 275 -8.15 -10.41 -14.44
CA ASP A 275 -7.96 -9.02 -14.07
C ASP A 275 -6.48 -8.62 -14.06
N VAL A 276 -5.58 -9.51 -13.65
CA VAL A 276 -4.13 -9.30 -13.73
C VAL A 276 -3.69 -9.19 -15.19
N LEU A 277 -4.18 -10.08 -16.05
CA LEU A 277 -3.89 -10.02 -17.49
C LEU A 277 -4.42 -8.73 -18.15
N LYS A 278 -5.54 -8.22 -17.68
CA LYS A 278 -6.10 -6.95 -18.15
C LYS A 278 -5.24 -5.77 -17.71
N ILE A 279 -4.79 -5.76 -16.46
CA ILE A 279 -3.87 -4.73 -15.95
C ILE A 279 -2.55 -4.74 -16.73
N LEU A 280 -1.95 -5.92 -16.95
CA LEU A 280 -0.73 -6.05 -17.75
C LEU A 280 -0.93 -5.49 -19.17
N GLU A 281 -2.08 -5.76 -19.79
CA GLU A 281 -2.43 -5.23 -21.10
C GLU A 281 -2.53 -3.70 -21.09
N GLU A 282 -3.27 -3.14 -20.13
CA GLU A 282 -3.45 -1.70 -19.96
C GLU A 282 -2.09 -1.00 -19.76
N GLU A 283 -1.24 -1.53 -18.86
CA GLU A 283 0.08 -0.95 -18.56
C GLU A 283 1.06 -1.02 -19.74
N ILE A 284 1.10 -2.17 -20.43
CA ILE A 284 2.02 -2.37 -21.55
C ILE A 284 1.57 -1.54 -22.75
N LEU A 285 0.29 -1.59 -23.12
CA LEU A 285 -0.21 -0.93 -24.33
C LEU A 285 -0.34 0.59 -24.16
N GLU A 286 -0.48 1.10 -22.93
CA GLU A 286 -0.43 2.55 -22.67
C GLU A 286 0.93 3.15 -23.04
N ILE A 287 2.03 2.45 -22.74
CA ILE A 287 3.39 2.92 -23.00
C ILE A 287 3.88 2.49 -24.39
N CYS A 288 3.52 1.29 -24.81
CA CYS A 288 3.97 0.65 -26.06
C CYS A 288 2.76 0.17 -26.88
N PRO A 289 2.05 1.07 -27.58
CA PRO A 289 0.83 0.71 -28.35
C PRO A 289 1.08 -0.30 -29.48
N ASP A 290 2.30 -0.37 -30.01
CA ASP A 290 2.69 -1.28 -31.10
C ASP A 290 3.10 -2.68 -30.61
N CYS A 291 3.09 -2.93 -29.29
CA CYS A 291 3.33 -4.25 -28.73
C CYS A 291 2.21 -5.23 -29.07
N LYS A 292 2.57 -6.49 -29.28
CA LYS A 292 1.62 -7.59 -29.44
C LYS A 292 1.57 -8.41 -28.18
N LEU A 293 0.48 -8.30 -27.42
CA LEU A 293 0.27 -9.04 -26.19
C LEU A 293 -0.70 -10.19 -26.40
N ASP A 294 -0.20 -11.42 -26.25
CA ASP A 294 -1.00 -12.64 -26.18
C ASP A 294 -1.23 -12.99 -24.70
N LYS A 295 -2.44 -13.44 -24.36
CA LYS A 295 -2.84 -13.80 -22.98
C LYS A 295 -3.23 -15.27 -22.87
N ALA A 296 -2.96 -15.90 -21.73
CA ALA A 296 -3.44 -17.24 -21.40
C ALA A 296 -3.76 -17.35 -19.91
N THR A 297 -4.87 -18.02 -19.57
CA THR A 297 -5.33 -18.22 -18.20
C THR A 297 -5.11 -19.63 -17.68
N ALA A 298 -4.54 -20.53 -18.51
CA ALA A 298 -4.32 -21.92 -18.17
C ALA A 298 -3.01 -22.44 -18.79
N TYR A 299 -2.43 -23.44 -18.10
CA TYR A 299 -1.19 -24.10 -18.51
C TYR A 299 -1.24 -24.60 -19.95
N GLU A 300 -2.29 -25.33 -20.33
CA GLU A 300 -2.42 -25.97 -21.66
C GLU A 300 -2.45 -24.95 -22.78
N THR A 301 -3.16 -23.85 -22.56
CA THR A 301 -3.25 -22.75 -23.53
C THR A 301 -1.90 -22.05 -23.66
N ALA A 302 -1.21 -21.79 -22.54
CA ALA A 302 0.11 -21.18 -22.51
C ALA A 302 1.16 -22.07 -23.21
N ALA A 303 1.20 -23.36 -22.87
CA ALA A 303 2.13 -24.33 -23.47
C ALA A 303 1.95 -24.42 -24.99
N LYS A 304 0.70 -24.50 -25.46
CA LYS A 304 0.38 -24.50 -26.91
C LYS A 304 0.84 -23.20 -27.60
N LYS A 305 0.62 -22.05 -26.98
CA LYS A 305 1.09 -20.75 -27.50
C LYS A 305 2.62 -20.70 -27.56
N LEU A 306 3.30 -21.17 -26.50
CA LEU A 306 4.76 -21.27 -26.48
C LEU A 306 5.30 -22.21 -27.58
N GLU A 307 4.57 -23.26 -27.96
CA GLU A 307 4.98 -24.16 -29.03
C GLU A 307 4.85 -23.55 -30.43
N LEU A 308 3.75 -22.84 -30.68
CA LEU A 308 3.36 -22.37 -32.00
C LEU A 308 3.90 -20.98 -32.34
N THR A 309 4.30 -20.20 -31.33
CA THR A 309 4.62 -18.80 -31.52
C THR A 309 5.94 -18.44 -30.81
N ASN A 310 6.75 -17.61 -31.49
CA ASN A 310 7.94 -17.05 -30.89
C ASN A 310 7.58 -15.73 -30.19
N TYR A 311 8.00 -15.62 -28.93
CA TYR A 311 7.84 -14.43 -28.09
C TYR A 311 9.20 -13.82 -27.79
N ASP A 312 9.23 -12.49 -27.67
CA ASP A 312 10.43 -11.76 -27.21
C ASP A 312 10.56 -11.84 -25.68
N VAL A 313 9.41 -11.80 -24.98
CA VAL A 313 9.31 -11.89 -23.51
C VAL A 313 8.08 -12.71 -23.13
N VAL A 314 8.20 -13.49 -22.06
CA VAL A 314 7.10 -14.24 -21.44
C VAL A 314 6.97 -13.81 -19.99
N ILE A 315 5.76 -13.47 -19.57
CA ILE A 315 5.41 -13.16 -18.18
C ILE A 315 4.60 -14.34 -17.65
N LEU A 316 5.04 -14.94 -16.55
CA LEU A 316 4.42 -16.14 -15.97
C LEU A 316 4.08 -15.91 -14.52
N ASP A 317 2.80 -16.08 -14.13
CA ASP A 317 2.46 -16.25 -12.74
C ASP A 317 3.04 -17.56 -12.19
N ILE A 318 3.48 -17.52 -10.92
CA ILE A 318 4.09 -18.70 -10.27
C ILE A 318 3.04 -19.73 -9.90
N MET A 319 1.93 -19.28 -9.34
CA MET A 319 0.83 -20.12 -8.85
C MET A 319 -0.19 -20.38 -9.96
N GLY A 320 -1.32 -20.95 -9.68
CA GLY A 320 -2.47 -21.10 -10.60
C GLY A 320 -2.19 -21.80 -11.95
N VAL A 321 -1.22 -21.29 -12.70
CA VAL A 321 -0.89 -21.75 -14.06
C VAL A 321 0.31 -22.70 -14.16
N ARG A 322 0.80 -23.25 -13.06
CA ARG A 322 2.02 -24.09 -13.01
C ARG A 322 3.24 -23.36 -13.60
N GLY A 323 3.48 -22.13 -13.13
CA GLY A 323 4.45 -21.19 -13.73
C GLY A 323 5.89 -21.73 -13.83
N PHE A 324 6.35 -22.53 -12.87
CA PHE A 324 7.69 -23.15 -12.94
C PHE A 324 7.82 -24.18 -14.06
N ASP A 325 6.76 -24.91 -14.40
CA ASP A 325 6.76 -25.86 -15.50
C ASP A 325 6.82 -25.11 -16.85
N LEU A 326 6.03 -24.02 -16.98
CA LEU A 326 6.06 -23.14 -18.14
C LEU A 326 7.40 -22.42 -18.29
N LEU A 327 8.02 -22.00 -17.16
CA LEU A 327 9.37 -21.43 -17.14
C LEU A 327 10.38 -22.41 -17.76
N GLY A 328 10.34 -23.68 -17.34
CA GLY A 328 11.20 -24.73 -17.92
C GLY A 328 11.02 -24.91 -19.43
N LEU A 329 9.78 -24.82 -19.94
CA LEU A 329 9.49 -24.88 -21.38
C LEU A 329 10.03 -23.66 -22.12
N ALA A 330 9.80 -22.47 -21.59
CA ALA A 330 10.23 -21.21 -22.22
C ALA A 330 11.75 -21.07 -22.24
N VAL A 331 12.45 -21.44 -21.16
CA VAL A 331 13.91 -21.39 -21.06
C VAL A 331 14.56 -22.39 -22.03
N LYS A 332 14.00 -23.61 -22.21
CA LYS A 332 14.47 -24.57 -23.24
C LYS A 332 14.41 -23.97 -24.65
N LYS A 333 13.46 -23.09 -24.91
CA LYS A 333 13.33 -22.35 -26.17
C LYS A 333 14.15 -21.06 -26.20
N LYS A 334 14.96 -20.80 -25.18
CA LYS A 334 15.80 -19.60 -25.04
C LYS A 334 14.98 -18.29 -24.98
N LEU A 335 13.72 -18.36 -24.58
CA LEU A 335 12.88 -17.19 -24.37
C LEU A 335 13.28 -16.48 -23.07
N ARG A 336 13.07 -15.16 -23.03
CA ARG A 336 13.28 -14.36 -21.83
C ARG A 336 12.02 -14.39 -20.98
N VAL A 337 12.13 -14.78 -19.72
CA VAL A 337 10.99 -14.97 -18.82
C VAL A 337 11.10 -14.07 -17.62
N ALA A 338 10.01 -13.35 -17.32
CA ALA A 338 9.76 -12.66 -16.07
C ALA A 338 8.73 -13.45 -15.27
N MET A 339 9.05 -13.81 -14.01
CA MET A 339 8.09 -14.43 -13.11
C MET A 339 7.26 -13.35 -12.40
N LEU A 340 5.96 -13.61 -12.26
CA LEU A 340 5.02 -12.73 -11.55
C LEU A 340 4.54 -13.46 -10.29
N THR A 341 4.33 -12.73 -9.21
CA THR A 341 3.91 -13.35 -7.94
C THR A 341 3.10 -12.40 -7.06
N ALA A 342 2.06 -12.97 -6.40
CA ALA A 342 1.35 -12.32 -5.29
C ALA A 342 1.61 -13.10 -3.99
N HIS A 343 0.99 -14.27 -3.87
CA HIS A 343 1.03 -15.09 -2.66
C HIS A 343 2.25 -15.99 -2.54
N ALA A 344 2.97 -16.23 -3.66
CA ALA A 344 4.21 -17.02 -3.66
C ALA A 344 5.46 -16.14 -3.42
N LEU A 345 5.29 -14.98 -2.80
CA LEU A 345 6.42 -14.10 -2.47
C LEU A 345 7.20 -14.72 -1.30
N SER A 346 8.15 -15.58 -1.64
CA SER A 346 9.06 -16.19 -0.68
C SER A 346 10.49 -16.21 -1.20
N PRO A 347 11.48 -16.20 -0.30
CA PRO A 347 12.88 -16.32 -0.69
C PRO A 347 13.18 -17.59 -1.51
N GLU A 348 12.49 -18.70 -1.22
CA GLU A 348 12.65 -19.98 -1.91
C GLU A 348 12.11 -19.92 -3.35
N ALA A 349 10.96 -19.28 -3.55
CA ALA A 349 10.38 -19.08 -4.88
C ALA A 349 11.24 -18.15 -5.74
N LEU A 350 11.80 -17.10 -5.15
CA LEU A 350 12.78 -16.22 -5.80
C LEU A 350 14.01 -17.03 -6.23
N LYS A 351 14.62 -17.79 -5.30
CA LYS A 351 15.77 -18.65 -5.59
C LYS A 351 15.47 -19.63 -6.72
N LYS A 352 14.36 -20.35 -6.63
CA LYS A 352 13.94 -21.32 -7.64
C LYS A 352 13.76 -20.66 -9.02
N SER A 353 13.20 -19.46 -9.06
CA SER A 353 13.02 -18.69 -10.32
C SER A 353 14.37 -18.41 -10.98
N VAL A 354 15.36 -17.96 -10.20
CA VAL A 354 16.72 -17.71 -10.70
C VAL A 354 17.38 -19.00 -11.17
N GLU A 355 17.36 -20.07 -10.37
CA GLU A 355 17.97 -21.35 -10.72
C GLU A 355 17.38 -21.98 -11.99
N LEU A 356 16.09 -21.81 -12.22
CA LEU A 356 15.41 -22.28 -13.43
C LEU A 356 15.60 -21.36 -14.65
N GLY A 357 16.27 -20.21 -14.49
CA GLY A 357 16.68 -19.35 -15.60
C GLY A 357 15.72 -18.21 -15.92
N ALA A 358 14.82 -17.83 -15.00
CA ALA A 358 14.05 -16.60 -15.12
C ALA A 358 14.98 -15.38 -15.21
N ARG A 359 14.56 -14.34 -15.92
CA ARG A 359 15.30 -13.09 -16.09
C ARG A 359 14.90 -12.01 -15.09
N ALA A 360 13.68 -12.12 -14.56
CA ALA A 360 13.12 -11.21 -13.58
C ALA A 360 12.11 -11.92 -12.68
N TYR A 361 11.87 -11.31 -11.52
CA TYR A 361 10.89 -11.75 -10.54
C TYR A 361 10.16 -10.49 -10.05
N LEU A 362 8.90 -10.32 -10.45
CA LEU A 362 8.14 -9.10 -10.23
C LEU A 362 6.95 -9.39 -9.30
N PRO A 363 6.86 -8.71 -8.16
CA PRO A 363 5.67 -8.74 -7.32
C PRO A 363 4.45 -8.15 -8.04
N LYS A 364 3.25 -8.74 -7.86
CA LYS A 364 2.00 -8.22 -8.45
C LYS A 364 1.66 -6.82 -7.94
N GLU A 365 2.12 -6.43 -6.75
CA GLU A 365 2.01 -5.07 -6.22
C GLU A 365 2.77 -4.04 -7.08
N LYS A 366 3.77 -4.49 -7.83
CA LYS A 366 4.61 -3.65 -8.71
C LYS A 366 4.23 -3.73 -10.20
N LEU A 367 3.02 -4.20 -10.54
CA LEU A 367 2.53 -4.26 -11.92
C LEU A 367 2.59 -2.91 -12.64
N GLY A 368 2.40 -1.81 -11.94
CA GLY A 368 2.54 -0.46 -12.48
C GLY A 368 3.94 -0.12 -13.00
N GLU A 369 4.94 -0.90 -12.62
CA GLU A 369 6.34 -0.75 -13.09
C GLU A 369 6.74 -1.84 -14.10
N VAL A 370 5.78 -2.64 -14.62
CA VAL A 370 6.06 -3.79 -15.48
C VAL A 370 6.87 -3.42 -16.71
N VAL A 371 6.59 -2.29 -17.36
CA VAL A 371 7.30 -1.88 -18.59
C VAL A 371 8.78 -1.64 -18.37
N PRO A 372 9.22 -0.83 -17.36
CA PRO A 372 10.64 -0.71 -17.03
C PRO A 372 11.33 -2.04 -16.69
N PHE A 373 10.62 -3.00 -16.07
CA PHE A 373 11.17 -4.32 -15.80
C PHE A 373 11.34 -5.16 -17.07
N LEU A 374 10.37 -5.11 -17.97
CA LEU A 374 10.46 -5.80 -19.27
C LEU A 374 11.56 -5.22 -20.17
N GLU A 375 11.75 -3.89 -20.14
CA GLU A 375 12.84 -3.22 -20.82
C GLU A 375 14.20 -3.69 -20.28
N ASP A 376 14.36 -3.82 -18.96
CA ASP A 376 15.58 -4.36 -18.34
C ASP A 376 15.81 -5.84 -18.75
N VAL A 377 14.76 -6.66 -18.79
CA VAL A 377 14.82 -8.07 -19.25
C VAL A 377 15.30 -8.18 -20.71
N LEU A 378 14.90 -7.23 -21.55
CA LEU A 378 15.32 -7.19 -22.95
C LEU A 378 16.71 -6.59 -23.17
N THR A 379 17.12 -5.65 -22.32
CA THR A 379 18.34 -4.88 -22.49
C THR A 379 19.58 -5.59 -21.91
N TYR A 380 19.43 -6.15 -20.71
CA TYR A 380 20.59 -6.64 -19.95
C TYR A 380 20.81 -8.15 -20.13
N GLU A 381 22.06 -8.58 -20.00
CA GLU A 381 22.42 -9.98 -19.83
C GLU A 381 21.93 -10.51 -18.47
N TYR A 382 22.01 -11.82 -18.24
CA TYR A 382 21.43 -12.50 -17.09
C TYR A 382 21.87 -11.90 -15.75
N GLY A 383 23.15 -11.90 -15.44
CA GLY A 383 23.68 -11.40 -14.16
C GLY A 383 23.47 -9.90 -13.95
N PRO A 384 23.85 -9.04 -14.92
CA PRO A 384 23.57 -7.60 -14.82
C PRO A 384 22.09 -7.25 -14.68
N GLY A 385 21.20 -8.00 -15.36
CA GLY A 385 19.75 -7.84 -15.24
C GLY A 385 19.25 -8.13 -13.82
N TRP A 386 19.70 -9.24 -13.22
CA TRP A 386 19.37 -9.58 -11.84
C TRP A 386 19.93 -8.60 -10.82
N LYS A 387 21.16 -8.11 -11.02
CA LYS A 387 21.73 -7.06 -10.16
C LYS A 387 20.85 -5.81 -10.14
N ARG A 388 20.43 -5.36 -11.32
CA ARG A 388 19.58 -4.18 -11.46
C ARG A 388 18.19 -4.37 -10.86
N LEU A 389 17.59 -5.56 -11.05
CA LEU A 389 16.34 -5.93 -10.43
C LEU A 389 16.45 -5.92 -8.90
N TYR A 390 17.49 -6.51 -8.36
CA TYR A 390 17.74 -6.53 -6.91
C TYR A 390 17.89 -5.12 -6.35
N GLU A 391 18.67 -4.24 -7.00
CA GLU A 391 18.83 -2.84 -6.60
C GLU A 391 17.49 -2.08 -6.58
N LYS A 392 16.58 -2.39 -7.51
CA LYS A 392 15.23 -1.78 -7.56
C LYS A 392 14.26 -2.32 -6.51
N LEU A 393 14.36 -3.60 -6.14
CA LEU A 393 13.40 -4.28 -5.28
C LEU A 393 13.94 -4.63 -3.89
N LYS A 394 15.18 -4.25 -3.57
CA LYS A 394 15.82 -4.60 -2.30
C LYS A 394 14.98 -4.17 -1.10
N ASP A 395 14.60 -2.90 -1.04
CA ASP A 395 13.82 -2.35 0.07
C ASP A 395 12.44 -3.02 0.17
N PHE A 396 11.84 -3.39 -0.96
CA PHE A 396 10.59 -4.15 -0.99
C PHE A 396 10.79 -5.56 -0.42
N PHE A 397 11.80 -6.30 -0.85
CA PHE A 397 12.10 -7.64 -0.33
C PHE A 397 12.47 -7.60 1.16
N ASP A 398 13.28 -6.62 1.59
CA ASP A 398 13.66 -6.44 2.99
C ASP A 398 12.43 -6.11 3.88
N SER A 399 11.40 -5.49 3.32
CA SER A 399 10.15 -5.20 4.04
C SER A 399 9.20 -6.40 4.15
N LYS A 400 9.27 -7.35 3.20
CA LYS A 400 8.35 -8.50 3.10
C LYS A 400 8.97 -9.79 3.65
N PHE A 401 10.29 -9.92 3.59
CA PHE A 401 11.02 -11.07 4.06
C PHE A 401 11.63 -10.80 5.44
N GLU A 402 11.95 -11.85 6.19
CA GLU A 402 12.68 -11.70 7.45
C GLU A 402 14.09 -11.15 7.21
N SER A 403 14.64 -10.42 8.19
CA SER A 403 15.91 -9.69 8.07
C SER A 403 17.14 -10.51 7.66
N ASP A 404 17.07 -11.82 7.72
CA ASP A 404 18.14 -12.76 7.36
C ASP A 404 17.83 -13.64 6.12
N TRP A 405 16.83 -13.26 5.32
CA TRP A 405 16.35 -14.03 4.18
C TRP A 405 17.44 -14.35 3.14
N GLU A 406 18.37 -13.43 2.91
CA GLU A 406 19.50 -13.65 2.00
C GLU A 406 20.39 -14.81 2.48
N LYS A 407 20.64 -14.90 3.79
CA LYS A 407 21.43 -15.98 4.38
C LYS A 407 20.68 -17.31 4.38
N LYS A 408 19.38 -17.29 4.70
CA LYS A 408 18.52 -18.49 4.71
C LYS A 408 18.41 -19.14 3.33
N THR A 409 18.33 -18.34 2.28
CA THR A 409 18.25 -18.85 0.90
C THR A 409 19.60 -19.33 0.36
N GLY A 410 20.72 -18.93 0.98
CA GLY A 410 22.05 -19.16 0.43
C GLY A 410 22.29 -18.44 -0.89
N LEU A 411 21.51 -17.38 -1.16
CA LEU A 411 21.68 -16.53 -2.33
C LEU A 411 22.91 -15.66 -2.15
N ASN A 412 23.99 -15.98 -2.85
CA ASN A 412 25.16 -15.12 -2.92
C ASN A 412 25.02 -14.15 -4.11
N TRP A 413 24.40 -13.00 -3.86
CA TRP A 413 24.16 -11.98 -4.88
C TRP A 413 25.45 -11.52 -5.57
N GLN A 414 26.58 -11.50 -4.86
CA GLN A 414 27.86 -11.11 -5.44
C GLN A 414 28.38 -12.11 -6.49
N GLU A 415 28.07 -13.38 -6.32
CA GLU A 415 28.40 -14.41 -7.30
C GLU A 415 27.40 -14.47 -8.44
N TRP A 416 26.11 -14.38 -8.13
CA TRP A 416 25.02 -14.49 -9.12
C TRP A 416 24.99 -13.34 -10.12
N THR A 417 25.26 -12.14 -9.67
CA THR A 417 25.31 -10.96 -10.54
C THR A 417 26.48 -10.98 -11.54
N LYS A 418 27.42 -11.90 -11.38
CA LYS A 418 28.55 -12.12 -12.32
C LYS A 418 28.22 -13.15 -13.40
N LEU A 419 27.15 -13.93 -13.25
CA LEU A 419 26.77 -14.95 -14.22
C LEU A 419 26.33 -14.33 -15.54
N ARG A 420 26.85 -14.83 -16.66
CA ARG A 420 26.41 -14.43 -18.00
C ARG A 420 25.23 -15.26 -18.53
N THR A 421 25.06 -16.45 -17.98
CA THR A 421 24.01 -17.41 -18.36
C THR A 421 23.38 -18.01 -17.10
N PRO A 422 22.13 -18.52 -17.17
CA PRO A 422 21.50 -19.25 -16.08
C PRO A 422 22.38 -20.40 -15.58
N ILE A 423 22.27 -20.72 -14.31
CA ILE A 423 22.90 -21.90 -13.72
C ILE A 423 22.29 -23.14 -14.37
N LYS A 424 23.15 -24.04 -14.87
CA LYS A 424 22.72 -25.32 -15.50
C LYS A 424 22.34 -26.33 -14.45
#